data_f2bba97739af7e609eba779b61bf815d
#
_entry.id   f2bba97739af7e609eba779b61bf815d
#
_cell.length_a   1.000
_cell.length_b   1.000
_cell.length_c   1.000
_cell.angle_alpha   90.00
_cell.angle_beta   90.00
_cell.angle_gamma   90.00
#
_symmetry.space_group_name_H-M   'P 1'
#
loop_
_entity.id
_entity.type
_entity.pdbx_description
1 polymer ?
#
loop_
_entity_poly.entity_id
_entity_poly.type
_entity_poly.pdbx_seq_one_letter_code
_entity_poly.pdbx_strand_id
1 'polypeptide(L)'
;MRKYLFCEAGFVEKANWQPNCWINIECPDAADFHFLQEQLKVPQSFLNDIADTDERPRTDTEGNWLLTILRIPVQTPDSKVPYATVPIGIITNNELVISVCYHSTEMLPDFIEHTQRKGI
;
A
#
# COMPACT_ATOMS: atom_id res chain seq x y z
N MET A 1 -1.87 -9.93 -2.54
CA MET A 1 -1.02 -10.33 -1.39
C MET A 1 -1.09 -9.26 -0.31
N ARG A 2 -1.39 -9.67 0.89
CA ARG A 2 -1.68 -8.77 2.00
C ARG A 2 -0.78 -9.10 3.18
N LYS A 3 -0.12 -8.07 3.75
CA LYS A 3 0.76 -8.23 4.91
C LYS A 3 0.37 -7.25 5.99
N TYR A 4 0.42 -7.69 7.23
CA TYR A 4 0.17 -6.87 8.42
C TYR A 4 1.50 -6.62 9.12
N LEU A 5 1.90 -5.35 9.23
CA LEU A 5 3.23 -4.96 9.69
C LEU A 5 3.12 -4.12 10.95
N PHE A 6 3.97 -4.44 11.93
CA PHE A 6 4.00 -3.79 13.24
C PHE A 6 5.39 -3.26 13.50
N CYS A 7 5.48 -2.08 14.08
CA CYS A 7 6.76 -1.48 14.40
C CYS A 7 7.26 -1.99 15.75
N GLU A 8 8.22 -2.93 15.70
CA GLU A 8 8.85 -3.54 16.87
C GLU A 8 10.36 -3.60 16.62
N ALA A 9 11.07 -2.47 16.81
CA ALA A 9 12.48 -2.33 16.43
C ALA A 9 12.70 -2.64 14.94
N GLY A 10 11.95 -1.98 14.07
CA GLY A 10 11.75 -2.27 12.67
C GLY A 10 10.39 -2.88 12.45
N PHE A 11 9.94 -2.93 11.21
CA PHE A 11 8.64 -3.53 10.89
C PHE A 11 8.74 -5.04 10.85
N VAL A 12 7.81 -5.70 11.55
CA VAL A 12 7.70 -7.16 11.57
C VAL A 12 6.30 -7.56 11.10
N GLU A 13 6.23 -8.68 10.37
CA GLU A 13 4.97 -9.23 9.85
C GLU A 13 4.29 -10.08 10.92
N LYS A 14 2.98 -9.91 11.08
CA LYS A 14 2.13 -10.73 11.95
C LYS A 14 0.94 -11.29 11.16
N ALA A 15 0.26 -12.28 11.74
CA ALA A 15 -0.80 -13.02 11.06
C ALA A 15 -2.11 -12.24 10.93
N ASN A 16 -2.39 -11.31 11.84
CA ASN A 16 -3.66 -10.58 11.90
C ASN A 16 -3.42 -9.08 12.08
N TRP A 17 -4.35 -8.28 11.55
CA TRP A 17 -4.30 -6.85 11.73
C TRP A 17 -4.85 -6.44 13.10
N GLN A 18 -4.37 -5.31 13.59
CA GLN A 18 -4.85 -4.65 14.80
C GLN A 18 -4.76 -3.14 14.58
N PRO A 19 -5.46 -2.32 15.37
CA PRO A 19 -5.27 -0.86 15.32
C PRO A 19 -3.79 -0.49 15.45
N ASN A 20 -3.40 0.58 14.77
CA ASN A 20 -2.03 1.11 14.73
C ASN A 20 -1.03 0.22 14.00
N CYS A 21 -1.49 -0.65 13.10
CA CYS A 21 -0.59 -1.40 12.22
C CYS A 21 -0.56 -0.79 10.81
N TRP A 22 0.43 -1.22 10.05
CA TRP A 22 0.52 -0.94 8.61
C TRP A 22 0.08 -2.17 7.84
N ILE A 23 -0.92 -2.02 6.98
CA ILE A 23 -1.41 -3.09 6.11
C ILE A 23 -0.91 -2.81 4.70
N ASN A 24 -0.06 -3.68 4.18
CA ASN A 24 0.44 -3.56 2.82
C ASN A 24 -0.24 -4.57 1.90
N ILE A 25 -0.78 -4.08 0.79
CA ILE A 25 -1.46 -4.91 -0.20
C ILE A 25 -0.82 -4.67 -1.56
N GLU A 26 -0.28 -5.73 -2.15
CA GLU A 26 0.25 -5.73 -3.51
C GLU A 26 -0.56 -6.69 -4.36
N CYS A 27 -0.82 -6.31 -5.62
CA CYS A 27 -1.58 -7.13 -6.57
C CYS A 27 -2.87 -7.67 -5.93
N PRO A 28 -3.79 -6.79 -5.46
CA PRO A 28 -4.94 -7.21 -4.67
C PRO A 28 -5.82 -8.20 -5.43
N ASP A 29 -6.30 -9.21 -4.72
CA ASP A 29 -7.28 -10.18 -5.22
C ASP A 29 -8.68 -9.89 -4.68
N ALA A 30 -9.65 -10.74 -5.02
CA ALA A 30 -11.03 -10.56 -4.57
C ALA A 30 -11.16 -10.57 -3.04
N ALA A 31 -10.38 -11.39 -2.35
CA ALA A 31 -10.38 -11.45 -0.89
C ALA A 31 -9.82 -10.15 -0.28
N ASP A 32 -8.80 -9.54 -0.90
CA ASP A 32 -8.25 -8.27 -0.46
C ASP A 32 -9.26 -7.15 -0.63
N PHE A 33 -9.99 -7.09 -1.76
CA PHE A 33 -11.04 -6.10 -1.97
C PHE A 33 -12.17 -6.26 -0.97
N HIS A 34 -12.60 -7.49 -0.71
CA HIS A 34 -13.63 -7.78 0.29
C HIS A 34 -13.19 -7.29 1.68
N PHE A 35 -11.96 -7.57 2.07
CA PHE A 35 -11.39 -7.12 3.34
C PHE A 35 -11.41 -5.60 3.45
N LEU A 36 -10.93 -4.89 2.43
CA LEU A 36 -10.89 -3.43 2.43
C LEU A 36 -12.29 -2.80 2.50
N GLN A 37 -13.23 -3.32 1.72
CA GLN A 37 -14.56 -2.75 1.61
C GLN A 37 -15.48 -3.14 2.76
N GLU A 38 -15.47 -4.42 3.14
CA GLU A 38 -16.43 -4.95 4.11
C GLU A 38 -15.93 -4.86 5.55
N GLN A 39 -14.66 -5.12 5.80
CA GLN A 39 -14.12 -5.08 7.15
C GLN A 39 -13.60 -3.69 7.54
N LEU A 40 -12.85 -3.03 6.66
CA LEU A 40 -12.25 -1.74 6.96
C LEU A 40 -13.08 -0.55 6.49
N LYS A 41 -14.05 -0.77 5.59
CA LYS A 41 -14.93 0.29 5.06
C LYS A 41 -14.18 1.37 4.28
N VAL A 42 -13.14 0.97 3.56
CA VAL A 42 -12.39 1.88 2.69
C VAL A 42 -13.28 2.32 1.52
N PRO A 43 -13.31 3.62 1.16
CA PRO A 43 -14.11 4.09 0.03
C PRO A 43 -13.72 3.42 -1.28
N GLN A 44 -14.71 2.94 -2.04
CA GLN A 44 -14.50 2.31 -3.35
C GLN A 44 -13.80 3.25 -4.33
N SER A 45 -14.11 4.54 -4.28
CA SER A 45 -13.48 5.55 -5.15
C SER A 45 -11.96 5.58 -4.97
N PHE A 46 -11.45 5.37 -3.75
CA PHE A 46 -10.01 5.32 -3.51
C PHE A 46 -9.37 4.15 -4.25
N LEU A 47 -10.00 2.98 -4.20
CA LEU A 47 -9.46 1.78 -4.86
C LEU A 47 -9.50 1.93 -6.38
N ASN A 48 -10.54 2.55 -6.94
CA ASN A 48 -10.63 2.83 -8.35
C ASN A 48 -9.53 3.79 -8.82
N ASP A 49 -9.26 4.83 -8.04
CA ASP A 49 -8.24 5.82 -8.37
C ASP A 49 -6.83 5.22 -8.35
N ILE A 50 -6.53 4.36 -7.38
CA ILE A 50 -5.22 3.68 -7.31
C ILE A 50 -5.03 2.72 -8.49
N ALA A 51 -6.10 2.11 -8.96
CA ALA A 51 -6.07 1.19 -10.10
C ALA A 51 -5.79 1.91 -11.43
N ASP A 52 -6.05 3.21 -11.52
CA ASP A 52 -5.85 3.99 -12.75
C ASP A 52 -4.36 4.29 -12.92
N THR A 53 -3.72 3.64 -13.90
CA THR A 53 -2.29 3.82 -14.18
C THR A 53 -1.91 5.23 -14.62
N ASP A 54 -2.88 6.02 -15.05
CA ASP A 54 -2.67 7.42 -15.45
C ASP A 54 -2.93 8.42 -14.33
N GLU A 55 -3.30 7.94 -13.14
CA GLU A 55 -3.58 8.83 -12.00
C GLU A 55 -2.35 9.60 -11.57
N ARG A 56 -2.54 10.88 -11.29
CA ARG A 56 -1.46 11.78 -10.88
C ARG A 56 -1.29 11.76 -9.35
N PRO A 57 -0.09 12.06 -8.83
CA PRO A 57 0.10 12.27 -7.40
C PRO A 57 -0.87 13.33 -6.88
N ARG A 58 -1.61 12.99 -5.83
CA ARG A 58 -2.58 13.90 -5.20
C ARG A 58 -3.05 13.35 -3.88
N THR A 59 -3.79 14.15 -3.13
CA THR A 59 -4.49 13.74 -1.92
C THR A 59 -5.99 13.92 -2.09
N ASP A 60 -6.77 13.07 -1.41
CA ASP A 60 -8.22 13.14 -1.40
C ASP A 60 -8.73 12.70 -0.01
N THR A 61 -9.90 13.19 0.37
CA THR A 61 -10.51 12.83 1.65
C THR A 61 -11.94 12.38 1.44
N GLU A 62 -12.37 11.41 2.23
CA GLU A 62 -13.76 10.98 2.30
C GLU A 62 -14.06 10.48 3.72
N GLY A 63 -14.96 11.16 4.43
CA GLY A 63 -15.20 10.89 5.83
C GLY A 63 -13.93 11.12 6.67
N ASN A 64 -13.54 10.13 7.45
CA ASN A 64 -12.29 10.16 8.22
C ASN A 64 -11.12 9.50 7.51
N TRP A 65 -11.30 9.16 6.23
CA TRP A 65 -10.26 8.54 5.41
C TRP A 65 -9.51 9.59 4.59
N LEU A 66 -8.19 9.43 4.50
CA LEU A 66 -7.31 10.23 3.65
C LEU A 66 -6.61 9.30 2.67
N LEU A 67 -6.67 9.64 1.39
CA LEU A 67 -5.91 8.97 0.34
C LEU A 67 -4.78 9.88 -0.13
N THR A 68 -3.57 9.34 -0.19
CA THR A 68 -2.42 9.99 -0.85
C THR A 68 -1.95 9.08 -1.96
N ILE A 69 -1.96 9.57 -3.19
CA ILE A 69 -1.45 8.82 -4.34
C ILE A 69 -0.07 9.35 -4.69
N LEU A 70 0.89 8.45 -4.75
CA LEU A 70 2.26 8.70 -5.18
C LEU A 70 2.57 7.80 -6.37
N ARG A 71 3.64 8.09 -7.07
CA ARG A 71 4.13 7.20 -8.13
C ARG A 71 5.46 6.62 -7.71
N ILE A 72 5.62 5.32 -7.89
CA ILE A 72 6.85 4.61 -7.55
C ILE A 72 7.42 3.92 -8.79
N PRO A 73 8.74 3.79 -8.89
CA PRO A 73 9.35 3.07 -10.00
C PRO A 73 9.16 1.56 -9.83
N VAL A 74 8.89 0.90 -10.96
CA VAL A 74 8.88 -0.57 -11.04
C VAL A 74 9.74 -0.97 -12.21
N GLN A 75 10.42 -2.11 -12.08
CA GLN A 75 11.27 -2.63 -13.14
C GLN A 75 10.43 -3.26 -14.25
N THR A 76 10.73 -2.94 -15.51
CA THR A 76 10.06 -3.50 -16.67
C THR A 76 11.09 -4.26 -17.51
N PRO A 77 11.27 -5.58 -17.28
CA PRO A 77 12.38 -6.34 -17.85
C PRO A 77 12.38 -6.42 -19.39
N ASP A 78 11.20 -6.32 -20.03
CA ASP A 78 11.05 -6.44 -21.47
C ASP A 78 10.99 -5.11 -22.22
N SER A 79 11.27 -4.00 -21.53
CA SER A 79 11.21 -2.66 -22.10
C SER A 79 12.59 -2.09 -22.35
N LYS A 80 12.73 -1.24 -23.38
CA LYS A 80 13.95 -0.45 -23.60
C LYS A 80 14.18 0.56 -22.47
N VAL A 81 13.10 0.96 -21.77
CA VAL A 81 13.16 1.77 -20.56
C VAL A 81 13.13 0.80 -19.38
N PRO A 82 14.22 0.70 -18.58
CA PRO A 82 14.30 -0.31 -17.53
C PRO A 82 13.33 -0.09 -16.37
N TYR A 83 12.76 1.12 -16.26
CA TYR A 83 11.82 1.45 -15.19
C TYR A 83 10.62 2.19 -15.76
N ALA A 84 9.46 1.86 -15.23
CA ALA A 84 8.23 2.63 -15.39
C ALA A 84 7.77 3.08 -14.02
N THR A 85 6.82 4.01 -13.93
CA THR A 85 6.21 4.38 -12.65
C THR A 85 4.77 3.89 -12.60
N VAL A 86 4.34 3.47 -11.42
CA VAL A 86 2.97 3.04 -11.16
C VAL A 86 2.44 3.73 -9.91
N PRO A 87 1.11 3.92 -9.80
CA PRO A 87 0.53 4.52 -8.61
C PRO A 87 0.64 3.58 -7.40
N ILE A 88 0.91 4.16 -6.25
CA ILE A 88 0.69 3.53 -4.96
C ILE A 88 -0.24 4.43 -4.15
N GLY A 89 -1.26 3.85 -3.53
CA GLY A 89 -2.15 4.57 -2.65
C GLY A 89 -1.80 4.36 -1.20
N ILE A 90 -1.66 5.45 -0.45
CA ILE A 90 -1.51 5.41 1.00
C ILE A 90 -2.83 5.88 1.58
N ILE A 91 -3.55 4.98 2.24
CA ILE A 91 -4.87 5.23 2.78
C ILE A 91 -4.76 5.24 4.30
N THR A 92 -5.14 6.33 4.93
CA THR A 92 -4.98 6.49 6.38
C THR A 92 -6.25 6.94 7.05
N ASN A 93 -6.40 6.54 8.30
CA ASN A 93 -7.35 7.12 9.24
C ASN A 93 -6.65 7.22 10.61
N ASN A 94 -7.40 7.41 11.69
CA ASN A 94 -6.81 7.57 13.02
C ASN A 94 -6.14 6.30 13.57
N GLU A 95 -6.42 5.14 12.99
CA GLU A 95 -5.98 3.85 13.54
C GLU A 95 -5.10 3.04 12.60
N LEU A 96 -5.14 3.32 11.29
CA LEU A 96 -4.52 2.46 10.28
C LEU A 96 -3.76 3.25 9.23
N VAL A 97 -2.70 2.63 8.73
CA VAL A 97 -2.02 3.00 7.50
C VAL A 97 -2.13 1.81 6.55
N ILE A 98 -2.70 2.02 5.38
CA ILE A 98 -2.89 0.99 4.36
C ILE A 98 -2.18 1.45 3.10
N SER A 99 -1.26 0.65 2.58
CA SER A 99 -0.63 0.90 1.28
C SER A 99 -1.14 -0.12 0.28
N VAL A 100 -1.61 0.36 -0.87
CA VAL A 100 -2.17 -0.47 -1.94
C VAL A 100 -1.45 -0.17 -3.24
N CYS A 101 -0.86 -1.19 -3.85
CA CYS A 101 -0.25 -1.11 -5.16
C CYS A 101 -0.73 -2.29 -6.00
N TYR A 102 -1.19 -2.02 -7.23
CA TYR A 102 -1.68 -3.07 -8.13
C TYR A 102 -0.54 -3.82 -8.83
N HIS A 103 0.70 -3.43 -8.54
CA HIS A 103 1.90 -4.04 -9.10
C HIS A 103 2.81 -4.55 -7.99
N SER A 104 3.60 -5.56 -8.31
CA SER A 104 4.65 -6.03 -7.40
C SER A 104 5.81 -5.04 -7.38
N THR A 105 6.36 -4.76 -6.20
CA THR A 105 7.49 -3.83 -6.05
C THR A 105 8.53 -4.40 -5.11
N GLU A 106 9.81 -4.12 -5.40
CA GLU A 106 10.92 -4.49 -4.54
C GLU A 106 11.24 -3.45 -3.47
N MET A 107 10.68 -2.24 -3.60
CA MET A 107 10.95 -1.15 -2.65
C MET A 107 10.51 -1.50 -1.23
N LEU A 108 9.39 -2.18 -1.09
CA LEU A 108 8.81 -2.45 0.21
C LEU A 108 9.59 -3.48 1.01
N PRO A 109 9.96 -4.66 0.44
CA PRO A 109 10.83 -5.59 1.14
C PRO A 109 12.16 -4.97 1.56
N ASP A 110 12.77 -4.16 0.70
CA ASP A 110 14.02 -3.47 0.99
C ASP A 110 13.84 -2.46 2.14
N PHE A 111 12.74 -1.71 2.15
CA PHE A 111 12.42 -0.79 3.22
C PHE A 111 12.23 -1.51 4.56
N ILE A 112 11.49 -2.61 4.58
CA ILE A 112 11.26 -3.41 5.78
C ILE A 112 12.58 -3.95 6.33
N GLU A 113 13.43 -4.52 5.48
CA GLU A 113 14.74 -5.01 5.88
C GLU A 113 15.60 -3.88 6.46
N HIS A 114 15.60 -2.71 5.81
CA HIS A 114 16.34 -1.54 6.27
C HIS A 114 15.88 -1.11 7.67
N THR A 115 14.57 -1.06 7.93
CA THR A 115 14.05 -0.67 9.25
C THR A 115 14.43 -1.67 10.32
N GLN A 116 14.46 -2.96 10.00
CA GLN A 116 14.88 -4.00 10.94
C GLN A 116 16.36 -3.86 11.32
N ARG A 117 17.22 -3.62 10.31
CA ARG A 117 18.66 -3.44 10.56
C ARG A 117 18.98 -2.18 11.39
N LYS A 118 18.21 -1.12 11.22
CA LYS A 118 18.40 0.16 11.92
C LYS A 118 17.69 0.24 13.27
N GLY A 119 16.81 -0.71 13.58
CA GLY A 119 16.04 -0.70 14.81
C GLY A 119 14.98 0.41 14.87
N ILE A 120 14.50 0.84 13.73
CA ILE A 120 13.52 1.94 13.62
C ILE A 120 12.13 1.46 14.05
#